data_892e2419e39117ee53e0ebadd86a099a
#
_entry.id   892e2419e39117ee53e0ebadd86a099a
#
_cell.length_a   1.000
_cell.length_b   1.000
_cell.length_c   1.000
_cell.angle_alpha   90.00
_cell.angle_beta   90.00
_cell.angle_gamma   90.00
#
_symmetry.space_group_name_H-M   'P 1'
#
loop_
_entity.id
_entity.type
_entity.pdbx_description
1 polymer ?
#
loop_
_entity_poly.entity_id
_entity_poly.type
_entity_poly.pdbx_seq_one_letter_code
_entity_poly.pdbx_strand_id
1 'polypeptide(L)'
;LDMGVDGLRLDAVPYLFEREGTICENLPETHLFLKELRRHIDQKYRNRMLLAEANQWPEEAVTYFGAGDECHMAFHFPVMPRIFMSVHMEDRFPIVDILNQTPEIPANSQWTLFLRNHDELTLEMVTDEDRDYMYKVYATDPKARLNLGIRRRLTPLLGGNRRKIELLNALLFSLPGTPVIYYGDEIGMGDNFYLGDRNGVRTPMQWSADR
;
A
#
# COMPACT_ATOMS: atom_id res chain seq x y z
N LEU A 1 -8.68 6.52 -20.30
CA LEU A 1 -8.57 7.97 -20.06
C LEU A 1 -9.62 8.76 -20.86
N ASP A 2 -9.93 8.37 -22.10
CA ASP A 2 -11.00 9.03 -22.90
C ASP A 2 -12.40 8.96 -22.25
N MET A 3 -12.64 7.99 -21.37
CA MET A 3 -13.85 7.86 -20.59
C MET A 3 -13.96 8.87 -19.42
N GLY A 4 -12.94 9.70 -19.21
CA GLY A 4 -12.93 10.73 -18.16
C GLY A 4 -12.28 10.31 -16.83
N VAL A 5 -11.63 9.13 -16.75
CA VAL A 5 -10.85 8.78 -15.56
C VAL A 5 -9.58 9.63 -15.46
N ASP A 6 -9.17 9.99 -14.23
CA ASP A 6 -8.07 10.91 -13.98
C ASP A 6 -6.71 10.22 -13.87
N GLY A 7 -6.69 8.90 -13.67
CA GLY A 7 -5.46 8.14 -13.58
C GLY A 7 -5.71 6.64 -13.62
N LEU A 8 -4.61 5.90 -13.63
CA LEU A 8 -4.59 4.44 -13.64
C LEU A 8 -3.69 3.93 -12.52
N ARG A 9 -4.20 2.98 -11.72
CA ARG A 9 -3.38 2.15 -10.86
C ARG A 9 -2.91 0.94 -11.67
N LEU A 10 -1.62 0.76 -11.74
CA LEU A 10 -0.98 -0.34 -12.45
C LEU A 10 -0.74 -1.47 -11.45
N ASP A 11 -1.58 -2.50 -11.55
CA ASP A 11 -1.58 -3.68 -10.69
C ASP A 11 -0.31 -4.51 -10.90
N ALA A 12 0.34 -4.93 -9.81
CA ALA A 12 1.50 -5.82 -9.81
C ALA A 12 2.55 -5.47 -10.88
N VAL A 13 2.82 -4.19 -11.09
CA VAL A 13 3.65 -3.67 -12.17
C VAL A 13 5.07 -4.28 -12.24
N PRO A 14 5.71 -4.73 -11.15
CA PRO A 14 7.00 -5.42 -11.21
C PRO A 14 7.01 -6.67 -12.09
N TYR A 15 5.86 -7.33 -12.24
CA TYR A 15 5.70 -8.61 -12.95
C TYR A 15 5.07 -8.45 -14.33
N LEU A 16 5.14 -7.27 -14.93
CA LEU A 16 4.46 -6.96 -16.21
C LEU A 16 4.99 -7.79 -17.38
N PHE A 17 6.26 -8.15 -17.36
CA PHE A 17 6.89 -8.96 -18.40
C PHE A 17 7.45 -10.25 -17.84
N GLU A 18 7.38 -11.31 -18.66
CA GLU A 18 7.96 -12.61 -18.36
C GLU A 18 9.18 -12.85 -19.26
N ARG A 19 10.26 -13.39 -18.69
CA ARG A 19 11.46 -13.80 -19.42
C ARG A 19 12.00 -15.11 -18.83
N GLU A 20 12.14 -16.13 -19.67
CA GLU A 20 12.73 -17.41 -19.26
C GLU A 20 14.11 -17.20 -18.62
N GLY A 21 14.38 -17.94 -17.54
CA GLY A 21 15.64 -17.86 -16.79
C GLY A 21 15.77 -16.67 -15.85
N THR A 22 14.68 -15.90 -15.63
CA THR A 22 14.63 -14.79 -14.67
C THR A 22 13.51 -15.03 -13.63
N ILE A 23 13.49 -14.21 -12.58
CA ILE A 23 12.37 -14.20 -11.62
C ILE A 23 11.16 -13.41 -12.13
N CYS A 24 11.22 -12.88 -13.35
CA CYS A 24 10.18 -12.06 -13.99
C CYS A 24 9.78 -10.80 -13.20
N GLU A 25 10.69 -10.27 -12.39
CA GLU A 25 10.46 -9.10 -11.56
C GLU A 25 11.44 -7.99 -11.94
N ASN A 26 10.97 -6.75 -12.01
CA ASN A 26 11.77 -5.55 -12.31
C ASN A 26 12.58 -5.65 -13.62
N LEU A 27 12.03 -6.31 -14.62
CA LEU A 27 12.73 -6.46 -15.89
C LEU A 27 12.88 -5.11 -16.60
N PRO A 28 14.00 -4.89 -17.33
CA PRO A 28 14.21 -3.65 -18.09
C PRO A 28 13.08 -3.34 -19.06
N GLU A 29 12.41 -4.34 -19.61
CA GLU A 29 11.26 -4.20 -20.50
C GLU A 29 10.07 -3.53 -19.80
N THR A 30 9.87 -3.80 -18.50
CA THR A 30 8.84 -3.14 -17.69
C THR A 30 9.08 -1.63 -17.67
N HIS A 31 10.29 -1.21 -17.36
CA HIS A 31 10.66 0.21 -17.31
C HIS A 31 10.58 0.90 -18.68
N LEU A 32 11.02 0.22 -19.75
CA LEU A 32 10.89 0.74 -21.11
C LEU A 32 9.41 0.96 -21.47
N PHE A 33 8.56 0.00 -21.17
CA PHE A 33 7.12 0.13 -21.41
C PHE A 33 6.49 1.27 -20.59
N LEU A 34 6.86 1.41 -19.30
CA LEU A 34 6.34 2.49 -18.46
C LEU A 34 6.73 3.87 -18.98
N LYS A 35 7.96 4.04 -19.44
CA LYS A 35 8.40 5.29 -20.10
C LYS A 35 7.62 5.58 -21.37
N GLU A 36 7.36 4.57 -22.19
CA GLU A 36 6.56 4.74 -23.38
C GLU A 36 5.10 5.09 -23.05
N LEU A 37 4.50 4.38 -22.09
CA LEU A 37 3.14 4.65 -21.60
C LEU A 37 3.03 6.07 -21.03
N ARG A 38 3.99 6.47 -20.18
CA ARG A 38 4.04 7.81 -19.61
C ARG A 38 4.13 8.88 -20.68
N ARG A 39 5.04 8.73 -21.63
CA ARG A 39 5.21 9.65 -22.75
C ARG A 39 3.92 9.77 -23.57
N HIS A 40 3.24 8.64 -23.86
CA HIS A 40 1.96 8.64 -24.58
C HIS A 40 0.88 9.43 -23.82
N ILE A 41 0.79 9.22 -22.50
CA ILE A 41 -0.19 9.92 -21.65
C ILE A 41 0.10 11.42 -21.64
N ASP A 42 1.33 11.82 -21.40
CA ASP A 42 1.71 13.24 -21.33
C ASP A 42 1.50 14.00 -22.66
N GLN A 43 1.64 13.29 -23.79
CA GLN A 43 1.38 13.88 -25.13
C GLN A 43 -0.11 14.05 -25.41
N LYS A 44 -0.95 13.10 -24.98
CA LYS A 44 -2.36 13.06 -25.37
C LYS A 44 -3.30 13.68 -24.32
N TYR A 45 -2.92 13.61 -23.06
CA TYR A 45 -3.76 14.01 -21.93
C TYR A 45 -3.06 15.02 -21.03
N ARG A 46 -3.86 15.81 -20.31
CA ARG A 46 -3.36 16.71 -19.26
C ARG A 46 -3.91 16.30 -17.90
N ASN A 47 -3.10 16.49 -16.86
CA ASN A 47 -3.50 16.19 -15.48
C ASN A 47 -3.99 14.74 -15.33
N ARG A 48 -3.21 13.79 -15.83
CA ARG A 48 -3.45 12.35 -15.65
C ARG A 48 -2.31 11.72 -14.89
N MET A 49 -2.61 10.72 -14.08
CA MET A 49 -1.70 10.10 -13.14
C MET A 49 -1.54 8.60 -13.43
N LEU A 50 -0.32 8.10 -13.28
CA LEU A 50 0.00 6.68 -13.15
C LEU A 50 0.46 6.39 -11.72
N LEU A 51 -0.16 5.40 -11.08
CA LEU A 51 0.18 4.92 -9.74
C LEU A 51 0.67 3.49 -9.82
N ALA A 52 1.92 3.25 -9.44
CA ALA A 52 2.51 1.91 -9.41
C ALA A 52 2.11 1.15 -8.15
N GLU A 53 1.68 -0.10 -8.30
CA GLU A 53 1.65 -1.06 -7.21
C GLU A 53 2.88 -1.96 -7.30
N ALA A 54 3.90 -1.61 -6.50
CA ALA A 54 5.13 -2.36 -6.34
C ALA A 54 5.35 -2.61 -4.85
N ASN A 55 4.99 -3.83 -4.38
CA ASN A 55 5.20 -4.24 -3.00
C ASN A 55 6.66 -4.71 -2.84
N GLN A 56 7.55 -3.75 -2.71
CA GLN A 56 9.00 -3.95 -2.68
C GLN A 56 9.64 -3.04 -1.64
N TRP A 57 10.93 -3.28 -1.34
CA TRP A 57 11.71 -2.37 -0.53
C TRP A 57 11.84 -0.99 -1.21
N PRO A 58 12.06 0.10 -0.43
CA PRO A 58 12.06 1.44 -1.00
C PRO A 58 13.06 1.65 -2.13
N GLU A 59 14.24 0.99 -2.06
CA GLU A 59 15.30 1.05 -3.07
C GLU A 59 14.89 0.44 -4.41
N GLU A 60 13.99 -0.53 -4.39
CA GLU A 60 13.45 -1.15 -5.60
C GLU A 60 12.23 -0.37 -6.10
N ALA A 61 11.29 -0.07 -5.20
CA ALA A 61 10.07 0.64 -5.55
C ALA A 61 10.32 2.03 -6.12
N VAL A 62 11.39 2.73 -5.71
CA VAL A 62 11.77 4.05 -6.24
C VAL A 62 12.09 4.01 -7.74
N THR A 63 12.51 2.86 -8.27
CA THR A 63 12.85 2.71 -9.69
C THR A 63 11.65 2.95 -10.61
N TYR A 64 10.42 2.74 -10.12
CA TYR A 64 9.17 2.98 -10.87
C TYR A 64 8.81 4.45 -11.09
N PHE A 65 9.57 5.37 -10.50
CA PHE A 65 9.51 6.77 -10.86
C PHE A 65 10.41 7.12 -12.06
N GLY A 66 11.44 6.28 -12.35
CA GLY A 66 12.48 6.58 -13.31
C GLY A 66 13.20 7.88 -12.98
N ALA A 67 13.45 8.70 -13.98
CA ALA A 67 13.90 10.10 -13.81
C ALA A 67 12.72 11.08 -13.72
N GLY A 68 11.55 10.63 -13.29
CA GLY A 68 10.29 11.36 -13.35
C GLY A 68 9.54 11.14 -14.66
N ASP A 69 9.91 10.09 -15.41
CA ASP A 69 9.44 9.75 -16.74
C ASP A 69 8.72 8.38 -16.80
N GLU A 70 8.47 7.76 -15.63
CA GLU A 70 7.66 6.54 -15.48
C GLU A 70 6.38 6.84 -14.71
N CYS A 71 6.11 6.17 -13.57
CA CYS A 71 4.92 6.44 -12.78
C CYS A 71 5.05 7.79 -12.04
N HIS A 72 3.91 8.46 -11.87
CA HIS A 72 3.85 9.69 -11.06
C HIS A 72 3.86 9.38 -9.57
N MET A 73 3.28 8.24 -9.20
CA MET A 73 3.11 7.81 -7.81
C MET A 73 3.42 6.33 -7.66
N ALA A 74 3.87 5.95 -6.48
CA ALA A 74 4.03 4.55 -6.08
C ALA A 74 3.59 4.39 -4.63
N PHE A 75 2.98 3.24 -4.30
CA PHE A 75 2.66 2.91 -2.91
C PHE A 75 3.93 2.62 -2.12
N HIS A 76 4.04 3.25 -0.95
CA HIS A 76 5.11 2.97 0.00
C HIS A 76 4.69 1.84 0.95
N PHE A 77 4.71 0.60 0.48
CA PHE A 77 4.29 -0.57 1.26
C PHE A 77 5.06 -0.75 2.57
N PRO A 78 6.40 -0.54 2.64
CA PRO A 78 7.14 -0.76 3.88
C PRO A 78 6.76 0.14 5.05
N VAL A 79 6.23 1.35 4.81
CA VAL A 79 5.79 2.27 5.88
C VAL A 79 4.52 1.77 6.57
N MET A 80 3.62 1.13 5.84
CA MET A 80 2.31 0.72 6.34
C MET A 80 2.39 -0.19 7.59
N PRO A 81 3.07 -1.34 7.59
CA PRO A 81 3.18 -2.17 8.78
C PRO A 81 3.92 -1.47 9.92
N ARG A 82 4.88 -0.60 9.62
CA ARG A 82 5.67 0.12 10.62
C ARG A 82 4.89 1.18 11.37
N ILE A 83 3.83 1.75 10.77
CA ILE A 83 2.88 2.60 11.50
C ILE A 83 2.16 1.79 12.59
N PHE A 84 1.68 0.60 12.27
CA PHE A 84 1.03 -0.29 13.24
C PHE A 84 2.01 -0.75 14.33
N MET A 85 3.23 -1.11 13.95
CA MET A 85 4.28 -1.49 14.90
C MET A 85 4.59 -0.36 15.88
N SER A 86 4.84 0.85 15.36
CA SER A 86 5.17 2.01 16.18
C SER A 86 4.09 2.36 17.20
N VAL A 87 2.83 2.32 16.80
CA VAL A 87 1.72 2.60 17.72
C VAL A 87 1.53 1.50 18.77
N HIS A 88 1.79 0.24 18.42
CA HIS A 88 1.69 -0.85 19.39
C HIS A 88 2.88 -0.89 20.35
N MET A 89 4.09 -0.65 19.86
CA MET A 89 5.33 -0.61 20.65
C MET A 89 5.46 0.68 21.48
N GLU A 90 4.65 1.68 21.18
CA GLU A 90 4.79 3.04 21.73
C GLU A 90 6.19 3.64 21.43
N ASP A 91 6.73 3.29 20.24
CA ASP A 91 8.05 3.69 19.78
C ASP A 91 7.98 4.20 18.34
N ARG A 92 8.57 5.36 18.08
CA ARG A 92 8.64 5.98 16.75
C ARG A 92 9.67 5.31 15.83
N PHE A 93 10.60 4.53 16.40
CA PHE A 93 11.76 4.01 15.67
C PHE A 93 11.39 3.28 14.37
N PRO A 94 10.39 2.37 14.32
CA PRO A 94 10.08 1.67 13.07
C PRO A 94 9.72 2.59 11.91
N ILE A 95 9.00 3.71 12.18
CA ILE A 95 8.66 4.70 11.15
C ILE A 95 9.91 5.50 10.74
N VAL A 96 10.67 5.99 11.72
CA VAL A 96 11.86 6.81 11.46
C VAL A 96 12.90 6.01 10.67
N ASP A 97 13.09 4.75 11.03
CA ASP A 97 14.06 3.86 10.40
C ASP A 97 13.74 3.67 8.91
N ILE A 98 12.52 3.29 8.57
CA ILE A 98 12.15 3.08 7.16
C ILE A 98 12.13 4.36 6.34
N LEU A 99 11.77 5.50 6.93
CA LEU A 99 11.82 6.78 6.23
C LEU A 99 13.27 7.20 5.94
N ASN A 100 14.20 6.92 6.84
CA ASN A 100 15.62 7.16 6.62
C ASN A 100 16.23 6.25 5.53
N GLN A 101 15.65 5.07 5.30
CA GLN A 101 16.04 4.14 4.24
C GLN A 101 15.36 4.48 2.90
N THR A 102 14.35 5.35 2.90
CA THR A 102 13.61 5.72 1.70
C THR A 102 14.42 6.69 0.83
N PRO A 103 14.76 6.31 -0.42
CA PRO A 103 15.50 7.18 -1.31
C PRO A 103 14.74 8.45 -1.70
N GLU A 104 15.47 9.49 -2.10
CA GLU A 104 14.88 10.68 -2.73
C GLU A 104 14.19 10.32 -4.05
N ILE A 105 13.09 11.00 -4.32
CA ILE A 105 12.29 10.80 -5.54
C ILE A 105 12.35 12.03 -6.44
N PRO A 106 12.09 11.90 -7.75
CA PRO A 106 12.00 13.04 -8.65
C PRO A 106 10.96 14.07 -8.18
N ALA A 107 11.22 15.35 -8.40
CA ALA A 107 10.38 16.46 -7.93
C ALA A 107 8.92 16.42 -8.44
N ASN A 108 8.68 15.74 -9.56
CA ASN A 108 7.37 15.55 -10.17
C ASN A 108 6.72 14.19 -9.79
N SER A 109 7.24 13.53 -8.76
CA SER A 109 6.77 12.23 -8.29
C SER A 109 6.38 12.30 -6.82
N GLN A 110 5.56 11.33 -6.36
CA GLN A 110 5.12 11.31 -4.97
C GLN A 110 4.90 9.87 -4.46
N TRP A 111 5.32 9.60 -3.24
CA TRP A 111 4.92 8.41 -2.51
C TRP A 111 3.44 8.46 -2.11
N THR A 112 2.79 7.30 -2.10
CA THR A 112 1.40 7.13 -1.68
C THR A 112 1.38 6.28 -0.42
N LEU A 113 0.79 6.80 0.65
CA LEU A 113 0.72 6.14 1.96
C LEU A 113 -0.69 5.64 2.23
N PHE A 114 -0.81 4.53 2.93
CA PHE A 114 -2.10 3.94 3.30
C PHE A 114 -1.97 3.14 4.59
N LEU A 115 -3.08 2.98 5.32
CA LEU A 115 -3.16 2.10 6.49
C LEU A 115 -3.70 0.73 6.09
N ARG A 116 -4.72 0.72 5.27
CA ARG A 116 -5.37 -0.50 4.75
C ARG A 116 -5.74 -0.31 3.28
N ASN A 117 -5.96 -1.44 2.61
CA ASN A 117 -6.44 -1.53 1.24
C ASN A 117 -7.39 -2.75 1.11
N HIS A 118 -7.73 -3.13 -0.12
CA HIS A 118 -8.59 -4.27 -0.45
C HIS A 118 -7.89 -5.63 -0.32
N ASP A 119 -6.60 -5.65 -0.03
CA ASP A 119 -5.79 -6.86 0.19
C ASP A 119 -5.44 -7.04 1.67
N GLU A 120 -4.64 -8.03 1.98
CA GLU A 120 -4.07 -8.20 3.32
C GLU A 120 -3.15 -7.03 3.69
N LEU A 121 -3.01 -6.77 4.97
CA LEU A 121 -1.90 -5.99 5.51
C LEU A 121 -0.63 -6.80 5.28
N THR A 122 0.07 -6.53 4.18
CA THR A 122 1.26 -7.30 3.81
C THR A 122 2.41 -7.08 4.79
N LEU A 123 3.10 -8.17 5.11
CA LEU A 123 4.29 -8.21 5.97
C LEU A 123 5.50 -8.79 5.19
N GLU A 124 5.49 -8.64 3.87
CA GLU A 124 6.60 -9.08 3.02
C GLU A 124 7.83 -8.19 3.21
N MET A 125 7.60 -6.88 3.38
CA MET A 125 8.67 -5.88 3.52
C MET A 125 8.98 -5.54 4.98
N VAL A 126 9.00 -6.56 5.82
CA VAL A 126 9.50 -6.51 7.21
C VAL A 126 10.39 -7.71 7.47
N THR A 127 11.18 -7.68 8.56
CA THR A 127 11.98 -8.84 8.98
C THR A 127 11.10 -10.00 9.45
N ASP A 128 11.66 -11.20 9.56
CA ASP A 128 10.91 -12.35 10.07
C ASP A 128 10.51 -12.14 11.53
N GLU A 129 11.35 -11.52 12.34
CA GLU A 129 11.06 -11.16 13.73
C GLU A 129 9.90 -10.16 13.83
N ASP A 130 9.90 -9.14 12.98
CA ASP A 130 8.81 -8.15 12.92
C ASP A 130 7.51 -8.79 12.46
N ARG A 131 7.58 -9.72 11.49
CA ARG A 131 6.41 -10.46 11.01
C ARG A 131 5.81 -11.32 12.11
N ASP A 132 6.64 -12.05 12.85
CA ASP A 132 6.20 -12.87 13.98
C ASP A 132 5.59 -12.01 15.08
N TYR A 133 6.19 -10.86 15.36
CA TYR A 133 5.64 -9.87 16.27
C TYR A 133 4.25 -9.39 15.82
N MET A 134 4.11 -8.99 14.57
CA MET A 134 2.84 -8.52 14.00
C MET A 134 1.75 -9.59 14.04
N TYR A 135 2.10 -10.84 13.74
CA TYR A 135 1.15 -11.96 13.87
C TYR A 135 0.71 -12.19 15.31
N LYS A 136 1.64 -12.12 16.26
CA LYS A 136 1.32 -12.27 17.69
C LYS A 136 0.37 -11.18 18.19
N VAL A 137 0.53 -9.96 17.69
CA VAL A 137 -0.23 -8.78 18.12
C VAL A 137 -1.58 -8.67 17.40
N TYR A 138 -1.58 -8.82 16.07
CA TYR A 138 -2.71 -8.44 15.22
C TYR A 138 -3.44 -9.62 14.57
N ALA A 139 -2.88 -10.84 14.63
CA ALA A 139 -3.43 -12.04 14.02
C ALA A 139 -3.28 -13.27 14.94
N THR A 140 -3.77 -13.15 16.17
CA THR A 140 -3.79 -14.26 17.17
C THR A 140 -4.60 -15.45 16.68
N ASP A 141 -5.70 -15.21 15.95
CA ASP A 141 -6.40 -16.27 15.21
C ASP A 141 -5.65 -16.49 13.86
N PRO A 142 -5.12 -17.73 13.62
CA PRO A 142 -4.43 -18.04 12.38
C PRO A 142 -5.29 -17.84 11.12
N LYS A 143 -6.62 -17.88 11.23
CA LYS A 143 -7.53 -17.62 10.11
C LYS A 143 -7.50 -16.17 9.63
N ALA A 144 -7.01 -15.24 10.46
CA ALA A 144 -6.78 -13.87 10.05
C ALA A 144 -5.53 -13.71 9.16
N ARG A 145 -4.66 -14.72 9.10
CA ARG A 145 -3.45 -14.71 8.27
C ARG A 145 -3.77 -15.17 6.86
N LEU A 146 -3.18 -14.51 5.90
CA LEU A 146 -3.30 -14.85 4.48
C LEU A 146 -1.99 -14.44 3.78
N ASN A 147 -1.41 -15.35 2.98
CA ASN A 147 -0.08 -15.16 2.41
C ASN A 147 0.92 -14.73 3.50
N LEU A 148 1.74 -13.74 3.27
CA LEU A 148 2.61 -13.12 4.28
C LEU A 148 1.95 -11.84 4.86
N GLY A 149 0.68 -11.93 5.29
CA GLY A 149 -0.04 -10.76 5.78
C GLY A 149 -1.25 -11.07 6.66
N ILE A 150 -2.02 -10.03 6.95
CA ILE A 150 -3.17 -10.07 7.85
C ILE A 150 -4.40 -9.50 7.15
N ARG A 151 -5.42 -10.34 6.90
CA ARG A 151 -6.67 -9.94 6.25
C ARG A 151 -7.68 -9.38 7.24
N ARG A 152 -7.40 -8.22 7.79
CA ARG A 152 -8.25 -7.48 8.72
C ARG A 152 -8.40 -6.02 8.29
N ARG A 153 -9.54 -5.39 8.55
CA ARG A 153 -9.74 -3.94 8.41
C ARG A 153 -9.08 -3.17 9.56
N LEU A 154 -8.94 -1.85 9.40
CA LEU A 154 -8.32 -0.95 10.37
C LEU A 154 -8.96 -1.06 11.75
N THR A 155 -10.27 -0.94 11.83
CA THR A 155 -11.00 -0.93 13.11
C THR A 155 -10.82 -2.21 13.92
N PRO A 156 -11.01 -3.43 13.35
CA PRO A 156 -10.73 -4.66 14.07
C PRO A 156 -9.26 -4.86 14.45
N LEU A 157 -8.30 -4.43 13.62
CA LEU A 157 -6.87 -4.49 13.98
C LEU A 157 -6.57 -3.72 15.27
N LEU A 158 -7.28 -2.62 15.50
CA LEU A 158 -7.10 -1.77 16.67
C LEU A 158 -8.10 -2.06 17.80
N GLY A 159 -8.84 -3.18 17.71
CA GLY A 159 -9.83 -3.58 18.72
C GLY A 159 -10.97 -2.56 18.91
N GLY A 160 -11.31 -1.79 17.87
CA GLY A 160 -12.31 -0.73 17.93
C GLY A 160 -11.89 0.49 18.76
N ASN A 161 -10.62 0.60 19.13
CA ASN A 161 -10.13 1.73 19.93
C ASN A 161 -10.05 3.00 19.07
N ARG A 162 -11.06 3.87 19.23
CA ARG A 162 -11.21 5.11 18.48
C ARG A 162 -9.97 6.01 18.56
N ARG A 163 -9.35 6.16 19.74
CA ARG A 163 -8.16 7.01 19.91
C ARG A 163 -6.96 6.51 19.10
N LYS A 164 -6.78 5.18 19.04
CA LYS A 164 -5.72 4.58 18.21
C LYS A 164 -6.03 4.74 16.72
N ILE A 165 -7.30 4.60 16.31
CA ILE A 165 -7.72 4.83 14.92
C ILE A 165 -7.45 6.29 14.52
N GLU A 166 -7.83 7.24 15.35
CA GLU A 166 -7.57 8.68 15.14
C GLU A 166 -6.06 8.97 15.08
N LEU A 167 -5.26 8.37 15.97
CA LEU A 167 -3.80 8.52 15.96
C LEU A 167 -3.18 7.98 14.65
N LEU A 168 -3.56 6.79 14.20
CA LEU A 168 -3.04 6.24 12.95
C LEU A 168 -3.42 7.11 11.74
N ASN A 169 -4.65 7.62 11.70
CA ASN A 169 -5.05 8.56 10.66
C ASN A 169 -4.27 9.87 10.74
N ALA A 170 -4.05 10.42 11.95
CA ALA A 170 -3.22 11.62 12.12
C ALA A 170 -1.79 11.40 11.61
N LEU A 171 -1.19 10.24 11.89
CA LEU A 171 0.11 9.85 11.34
C LEU A 171 0.07 9.76 9.80
N LEU A 172 -0.92 9.07 9.24
CA LEU A 172 -1.10 8.93 7.79
C LEU A 172 -1.15 10.30 7.09
N PHE A 173 -1.87 11.26 7.66
CA PHE A 173 -1.99 12.62 7.10
C PHE A 173 -0.80 13.55 7.39
N SER A 174 0.11 13.14 8.28
CA SER A 174 1.26 13.97 8.69
C SER A 174 2.59 13.50 8.09
N LEU A 175 2.67 12.25 7.66
CA LEU A 175 3.87 11.69 7.04
C LEU A 175 4.06 12.21 5.61
N PRO A 176 5.32 12.26 5.11
CA PRO A 176 5.59 12.73 3.75
C PRO A 176 5.02 11.74 2.72
N GLY A 177 4.05 12.18 1.95
CA GLY A 177 3.37 11.39 0.92
C GLY A 177 1.91 11.79 0.75
N THR A 178 1.23 11.18 -0.23
CA THR A 178 -0.20 11.35 -0.46
C THR A 178 -0.96 10.27 0.31
N PRO A 179 -1.85 10.65 1.26
CA PRO A 179 -2.63 9.69 2.02
C PRO A 179 -3.73 9.06 1.16
N VAL A 180 -3.91 7.75 1.31
CA VAL A 180 -5.03 6.98 0.74
C VAL A 180 -5.82 6.35 1.87
N ILE A 181 -7.13 6.60 1.88
CA ILE A 181 -8.07 6.00 2.82
C ILE A 181 -8.80 4.85 2.12
N TYR A 182 -8.82 3.69 2.77
CA TYR A 182 -9.65 2.59 2.31
C TYR A 182 -11.10 2.83 2.70
N TYR A 183 -12.02 2.66 1.76
CA TYR A 183 -13.45 2.91 2.00
C TYR A 183 -13.96 2.16 3.23
N GLY A 184 -14.77 2.83 4.02
CA GLY A 184 -15.35 2.31 5.25
C GLY A 184 -14.47 2.44 6.49
N ASP A 185 -13.17 2.76 6.35
CA ASP A 185 -12.31 3.02 7.51
C ASP A 185 -12.75 4.33 8.20
N GLU A 186 -13.25 5.31 7.46
CA GLU A 186 -13.79 6.58 7.94
C GLU A 186 -15.03 6.44 8.83
N ILE A 187 -15.79 5.35 8.67
CA ILE A 187 -16.95 5.02 9.52
C ILE A 187 -16.69 3.86 10.47
N GLY A 188 -15.45 3.35 10.50
CA GLY A 188 -15.06 2.26 11.38
C GLY A 188 -15.61 0.89 11.00
N MET A 189 -15.75 0.59 9.70
CA MET A 189 -16.25 -0.71 9.24
C MET A 189 -15.44 -1.87 9.82
N GLY A 190 -16.17 -2.92 10.23
CA GLY A 190 -15.63 -4.20 10.61
C GLY A 190 -15.26 -5.08 9.42
N ASP A 191 -14.82 -6.29 9.72
CA ASP A 191 -14.53 -7.33 8.73
C ASP A 191 -15.07 -8.70 9.17
N ASN A 192 -14.99 -9.67 8.24
CA ASN A 192 -15.25 -11.06 8.54
C ASN A 192 -14.14 -11.94 7.94
N PHE A 193 -13.04 -12.10 8.65
CA PHE A 193 -11.88 -12.89 8.18
C PHE A 193 -12.13 -14.40 8.11
N TYR A 194 -13.34 -14.88 8.47
CA TYR A 194 -13.76 -16.26 8.22
C TYR A 194 -14.23 -16.51 6.78
N LEU A 195 -14.52 -15.44 6.03
CA LEU A 195 -14.75 -15.55 4.59
C LEU A 195 -13.45 -15.90 3.86
N GLY A 196 -13.58 -16.67 2.79
CA GLY A 196 -12.44 -17.11 1.99
C GLY A 196 -11.70 -15.94 1.34
N ASP A 197 -10.40 -16.12 1.06
CA ASP A 197 -9.52 -15.13 0.47
C ASP A 197 -9.58 -13.78 1.22
N ARG A 198 -9.68 -12.68 0.51
CA ARG A 198 -9.78 -11.30 1.02
C ARG A 198 -11.23 -10.80 1.10
N ASN A 199 -12.20 -11.67 0.86
CA ASN A 199 -13.63 -11.29 0.78
C ASN A 199 -14.12 -10.58 2.05
N GLY A 200 -13.59 -10.96 3.21
CA GLY A 200 -13.97 -10.35 4.49
C GLY A 200 -13.61 -8.89 4.66
N VAL A 201 -12.61 -8.38 3.92
CA VAL A 201 -12.22 -6.96 3.93
C VAL A 201 -12.79 -6.20 2.72
N ARG A 202 -13.47 -6.90 1.79
CA ARG A 202 -14.06 -6.37 0.56
C ARG A 202 -15.59 -6.29 0.59
N THR A 203 -16.18 -6.31 1.79
CA THR A 203 -17.64 -6.21 1.95
C THR A 203 -18.16 -4.86 1.44
N PRO A 204 -19.41 -4.79 0.93
CA PRO A 204 -19.98 -3.52 0.47
C PRO A 204 -19.93 -2.41 1.51
N MET A 205 -19.85 -1.17 1.05
CA MET A 205 -19.91 0.01 1.92
C MET A 205 -21.25 0.07 2.65
N GLN A 206 -21.21 0.39 3.93
CA GLN A 206 -22.39 0.59 4.77
C GLN A 206 -22.84 2.05 4.66
N TRP A 207 -23.86 2.30 3.83
CA TRP A 207 -24.37 3.66 3.57
C TRP A 207 -25.44 4.12 4.56
N SER A 208 -26.02 3.19 5.31
CA SER A 208 -27.04 3.46 6.31
C SER A 208 -26.88 2.57 7.53
N ALA A 209 -27.58 2.88 8.62
CA ALA A 209 -27.66 2.05 9.82
C ALA A 209 -28.55 0.80 9.63
N ASP A 210 -29.27 0.71 8.53
CA ASP A 210 -30.15 -0.42 8.21
C ASP A 210 -29.28 -1.64 7.87
N ARG A 211 -29.72 -2.82 8.36
CA ARG A 211 -29.05 -4.10 8.21
C ARG A 211 -29.50 -4.83 6.97
#